data_72498cc853ffccc5e548cc9d2de8dcb5
#
_entry.id   72498cc853ffccc5e548cc9d2de8dcb5
#
_cell.length_a   1.000
_cell.length_b   1.000
_cell.length_c   1.000
_cell.angle_alpha   90.00
_cell.angle_beta   90.00
_cell.angle_gamma   90.00
#
_symmetry.space_group_name_H-M   'P 1'
#
loop_
_entity.id
_entity.type
_entity.pdbx_description
1 polymer ?
#
loop_
_entity_poly.entity_id
_entity_poly.type
_entity_poly.pdbx_seq_one_letter_code
_entity_poly.pdbx_strand_id
1 'polypeptide(L)'
;ASDNYGAGVRCAEHLMNTCDSAKVALIEHASTKSGMDRIQGFCDTLALHPDYQIIGRADSAGQLEVAMPQMDRLLEQGIVPDAVMCLNDPSALGAMAALQEHGLLEKTAVYGVDGAPEAKSMISEGAMTATAAQSPIRLGQITAQTVYAILNGENYEKEITVPVELVTKDNVNGYDMNGWQ
;
A
#
# COMPACT_ATOMS: atom_id res chain seq x y z
N ALA A 1 10.67 -8.67 9.90
CA ALA A 1 9.50 -8.35 9.06
C ALA A 1 9.68 -6.99 8.40
N SER A 2 8.89 -6.68 7.35
CA SER A 2 8.78 -5.30 6.85
C SER A 2 8.07 -4.42 7.86
N ASP A 3 8.35 -3.11 7.82
CA ASP A 3 7.63 -2.08 8.58
C ASP A 3 6.23 -1.86 7.99
N ASN A 4 5.31 -2.77 8.30
CA ASN A 4 3.96 -2.71 7.75
C ASN A 4 3.17 -1.49 8.25
N TYR A 5 3.33 -1.12 9.52
CA TYR A 5 2.68 0.08 10.05
C TYR A 5 3.24 1.34 9.39
N GLY A 6 4.57 1.46 9.31
CA GLY A 6 5.24 2.55 8.61
C GLY A 6 4.88 2.66 7.12
N ALA A 7 4.53 1.54 6.46
CA ALA A 7 4.04 1.59 5.09
C ALA A 7 2.74 2.40 4.97
N GLY A 8 1.79 2.16 5.87
CA GLY A 8 0.55 2.94 5.95
C GLY A 8 0.81 4.41 6.27
N VAL A 9 1.68 4.68 7.25
CA VAL A 9 2.07 6.05 7.63
C VAL A 9 2.59 6.82 6.42
N ARG A 10 3.53 6.25 5.65
CA ARG A 10 4.11 6.91 4.47
C ARG A 10 3.09 7.23 3.38
N CYS A 11 2.12 6.33 3.15
CA CYS A 11 1.02 6.59 2.21
C CYS A 11 0.14 7.74 2.69
N ALA A 12 -0.20 7.79 3.97
CA ALA A 12 -1.01 8.86 4.56
C ALA A 12 -0.29 10.23 4.54
N GLU A 13 1.00 10.25 4.93
CA GLU A 13 1.83 11.47 4.86
C GLU A 13 1.91 12.01 3.43
N HIS A 14 2.08 11.13 2.43
CA HIS A 14 2.08 11.55 1.03
C HIS A 14 0.71 12.14 0.62
N LEU A 15 -0.40 11.51 1.01
CA LEU A 15 -1.74 12.04 0.75
C LEU A 15 -1.90 13.44 1.33
N MET A 16 -1.51 13.64 2.60
CA MET A 16 -1.59 14.94 3.27
C MET A 16 -0.68 16.01 2.67
N ASN A 17 0.43 15.61 2.05
CA ASN A 17 1.34 16.53 1.36
C ASN A 17 0.85 16.91 -0.04
N THR A 18 -0.10 16.16 -0.61
CA THR A 18 -0.59 16.37 -1.99
C THR A 18 -1.97 17.01 -2.06
N CYS A 19 -2.76 16.94 -0.99
CA CYS A 19 -4.07 17.59 -0.91
C CYS A 19 -4.42 17.97 0.53
N ASP A 20 -5.16 19.06 0.71
CA ASP A 20 -5.53 19.59 2.03
C ASP A 20 -6.68 18.83 2.69
N SER A 21 -7.42 18.06 1.92
CA SER A 21 -8.55 17.24 2.40
C SER A 21 -8.80 16.08 1.47
N ALA A 22 -9.35 14.97 1.98
CA ALA A 22 -9.75 13.83 1.14
C ALA A 22 -10.83 12.95 1.78
N LYS A 23 -11.73 12.45 0.94
CA LYS A 23 -12.60 11.32 1.23
C LYS A 23 -11.90 10.04 0.82
N VAL A 24 -11.66 9.14 1.75
CA VAL A 24 -10.82 7.97 1.52
C VAL A 24 -11.66 6.69 1.62
N ALA A 25 -11.51 5.81 0.63
CA ALA A 25 -11.94 4.42 0.74
C ALA A 25 -10.76 3.52 1.11
N LEU A 26 -11.02 2.46 1.86
CA LEU A 26 -10.03 1.47 2.26
C LEU A 26 -10.36 0.10 1.64
N ILE A 27 -9.38 -0.48 0.98
CA ILE A 27 -9.43 -1.86 0.50
C ILE A 27 -8.48 -2.68 1.37
N GLU A 28 -9.05 -3.41 2.30
CA GLU A 28 -8.35 -4.01 3.44
C GLU A 28 -8.45 -5.54 3.48
N HIS A 29 -7.75 -6.17 4.41
CA HIS A 29 -7.91 -7.58 4.74
C HIS A 29 -7.59 -7.79 6.22
N ALA A 30 -8.63 -7.95 7.04
CA ALA A 30 -8.53 -8.01 8.49
C ALA A 30 -8.01 -9.35 9.04
N SER A 31 -7.83 -10.38 8.20
CA SER A 31 -7.35 -11.69 8.65
C SER A 31 -5.83 -11.82 8.71
N THR A 32 -5.08 -10.84 8.18
CA THR A 32 -3.61 -10.83 8.22
C THR A 32 -3.09 -9.68 9.04
N LYS A 33 -2.12 -9.96 9.94
CA LYS A 33 -1.51 -8.90 10.76
C LYS A 33 -0.84 -7.82 9.92
N SER A 34 -0.13 -8.20 8.85
CA SER A 34 0.52 -7.24 7.96
C SER A 34 -0.49 -6.30 7.28
N GLY A 35 -1.61 -6.84 6.79
CA GLY A 35 -2.69 -6.04 6.21
C GLY A 35 -3.32 -5.10 7.22
N MET A 36 -3.61 -5.59 8.44
CA MET A 36 -4.12 -4.75 9.52
C MET A 36 -3.15 -3.62 9.88
N ASP A 37 -1.86 -3.93 10.07
CA ASP A 37 -0.86 -2.94 10.44
C ASP A 37 -0.72 -1.83 9.38
N ARG A 38 -0.77 -2.17 8.09
CA ARG A 38 -0.71 -1.20 6.97
C ARG A 38 -1.90 -0.22 7.01
N ILE A 39 -3.11 -0.76 7.10
CA ILE A 39 -4.32 0.04 7.18
C ILE A 39 -4.38 0.85 8.48
N GLN A 40 -3.95 0.26 9.61
CA GLN A 40 -3.91 0.95 10.89
C GLN A 40 -2.95 2.14 10.86
N GLY A 41 -1.72 1.97 10.33
CA GLY A 41 -0.75 3.06 10.21
C GLY A 41 -1.29 4.23 9.37
N PHE A 42 -1.99 3.92 8.27
CA PHE A 42 -2.65 4.94 7.45
C PHE A 42 -3.77 5.66 8.22
N CYS A 43 -4.66 4.91 8.86
CA CYS A 43 -5.78 5.49 9.60
C CYS A 43 -5.33 6.32 10.81
N ASP A 44 -4.36 5.83 11.59
CA ASP A 44 -3.86 6.55 12.77
C ASP A 44 -3.20 7.88 12.39
N THR A 45 -2.50 7.90 11.26
CA THR A 45 -1.88 9.13 10.74
C THR A 45 -2.94 10.17 10.36
N LEU A 46 -4.05 9.75 9.73
CA LEU A 46 -5.14 10.66 9.36
C LEU A 46 -6.06 11.03 10.53
N ALA A 47 -6.10 10.22 11.61
CA ALA A 47 -7.07 10.40 12.70
C ALA A 47 -6.97 11.76 13.42
N LEU A 48 -5.80 12.40 13.37
CA LEU A 48 -5.58 13.74 13.95
C LEU A 48 -5.95 14.89 13.00
N HIS A 49 -6.40 14.57 11.78
CA HIS A 49 -6.68 15.52 10.71
C HIS A 49 -8.14 15.37 10.23
N PRO A 50 -9.10 16.16 10.77
CA PRO A 50 -10.53 15.97 10.51
C PRO A 50 -10.96 16.24 9.05
N ASP A 51 -10.09 16.85 8.26
CA ASP A 51 -10.32 17.10 6.84
C ASP A 51 -10.16 15.83 5.98
N TYR A 52 -9.63 14.74 6.56
CA TYR A 52 -9.51 13.45 5.91
C TYR A 52 -10.51 12.46 6.51
N GLN A 53 -11.44 11.97 5.70
CA GLN A 53 -12.55 11.14 6.16
C GLN A 53 -12.53 9.78 5.52
N ILE A 54 -12.58 8.72 6.32
CA ILE A 54 -12.80 7.36 5.80
C ILE A 54 -14.29 7.19 5.52
N ILE A 55 -14.65 7.09 4.24
CA ILE A 55 -16.05 7.04 3.78
C ILE A 55 -16.52 5.65 3.35
N GLY A 56 -15.61 4.70 3.20
CA GLY A 56 -15.93 3.33 2.80
C GLY A 56 -14.83 2.34 3.12
N ARG A 57 -15.20 1.08 3.33
CA ARG A 57 -14.27 -0.04 3.57
C ARG A 57 -14.77 -1.29 2.88
N ALA A 58 -13.84 -2.07 2.31
CA ALA A 58 -14.16 -3.38 1.75
C ALA A 58 -12.97 -4.34 1.93
N ASP A 59 -13.27 -5.62 2.14
CA ASP A 59 -12.25 -6.68 2.25
C ASP A 59 -11.95 -7.26 0.87
N SER A 60 -10.69 -7.27 0.49
CA SER A 60 -10.20 -7.78 -0.80
C SER A 60 -9.51 -9.14 -0.69
N ALA A 61 -9.39 -9.68 0.50
CA ALA A 61 -8.53 -10.85 0.75
C ALA A 61 -7.08 -10.69 0.22
N GLY A 62 -6.66 -9.46 -0.08
CA GLY A 62 -5.36 -9.14 -0.67
C GLY A 62 -5.22 -9.53 -2.15
N GLN A 63 -6.34 -9.80 -2.84
CA GLN A 63 -6.38 -10.33 -4.21
C GLN A 63 -7.05 -9.34 -5.17
N LEU A 64 -6.48 -9.20 -6.37
CA LEU A 64 -6.98 -8.31 -7.41
C LEU A 64 -8.42 -8.65 -7.81
N GLU A 65 -8.69 -9.94 -8.03
CA GLU A 65 -9.98 -10.45 -8.49
C GLU A 65 -11.10 -10.25 -7.46
N VAL A 66 -10.73 -10.08 -6.18
CA VAL A 66 -11.67 -9.76 -5.10
C VAL A 66 -11.79 -8.26 -4.91
N ALA A 67 -10.67 -7.52 -5.01
CA ALA A 67 -10.64 -6.08 -4.81
C ALA A 67 -11.51 -5.33 -5.85
N MET A 68 -11.44 -5.73 -7.13
CA MET A 68 -12.20 -5.08 -8.20
C MET A 68 -13.72 -5.08 -7.93
N PRO A 69 -14.41 -6.20 -7.73
CA PRO A 69 -15.85 -6.19 -7.44
C PRO A 69 -16.21 -5.59 -6.08
N GLN A 70 -15.28 -5.55 -5.13
CA GLN A 70 -15.52 -4.89 -3.85
C GLN A 70 -15.48 -3.36 -4.00
N MET A 71 -14.52 -2.83 -4.77
CA MET A 71 -14.46 -1.40 -5.08
C MET A 71 -15.67 -0.97 -5.92
N ASP A 72 -16.03 -1.77 -6.93
CA ASP A 72 -17.22 -1.56 -7.76
C ASP A 72 -18.48 -1.42 -6.90
N ARG A 73 -18.68 -2.31 -5.94
CA ARG A 73 -19.79 -2.26 -4.99
C ARG A 73 -19.81 -0.97 -4.16
N LEU A 74 -18.66 -0.46 -3.73
CA LEU A 74 -18.59 0.82 -3.01
C LEU A 74 -19.05 1.97 -3.92
N LEU A 75 -18.61 1.98 -5.17
CA LEU A 75 -18.98 2.99 -6.16
C LEU A 75 -20.47 2.95 -6.48
N GLU A 76 -21.05 1.76 -6.66
CA GLU A 76 -22.51 1.58 -6.87
C GLU A 76 -23.34 2.07 -5.68
N GLN A 77 -22.81 2.02 -4.47
CA GLN A 77 -23.44 2.59 -3.26
C GLN A 77 -23.31 4.11 -3.16
N GLY A 78 -22.70 4.76 -4.15
CA GLY A 78 -22.47 6.19 -4.18
C GLY A 78 -21.27 6.67 -3.35
N ILE A 79 -20.38 5.77 -2.95
CA ILE A 79 -19.13 6.11 -2.27
C ILE A 79 -18.11 6.48 -3.34
N VAL A 80 -17.90 7.78 -3.53
CA VAL A 80 -16.95 8.34 -4.51
C VAL A 80 -15.76 8.92 -3.75
N PRO A 81 -14.62 8.20 -3.69
CA PRO A 81 -13.46 8.65 -2.93
C PRO A 81 -12.55 9.58 -3.73
N ASP A 82 -11.87 10.49 -3.03
CA ASP A 82 -10.74 11.27 -3.57
C ASP A 82 -9.44 10.45 -3.51
N ALA A 83 -9.37 9.49 -2.58
CA ALA A 83 -8.24 8.56 -2.46
C ALA A 83 -8.68 7.15 -2.05
N VAL A 84 -7.94 6.14 -2.49
CA VAL A 84 -8.12 4.74 -2.07
C VAL A 84 -6.79 4.24 -1.49
N MET A 85 -6.82 3.79 -0.23
CA MET A 85 -5.69 3.06 0.37
C MET A 85 -5.97 1.57 0.31
N CYS A 86 -5.08 0.84 -0.34
CA CYS A 86 -5.14 -0.60 -0.48
C CYS A 86 -4.04 -1.27 0.36
N LEU A 87 -4.37 -2.41 0.98
CA LEU A 87 -3.41 -3.12 1.84
C LEU A 87 -2.18 -3.62 1.07
N ASN A 88 -2.30 -3.82 -0.25
CA ASN A 88 -1.21 -4.27 -1.12
C ASN A 88 -1.44 -3.85 -2.58
N ASP A 89 -0.44 -4.04 -3.43
CA ASP A 89 -0.48 -3.67 -4.85
C ASP A 89 -1.51 -4.47 -5.66
N PRO A 90 -1.70 -5.80 -5.49
CA PRO A 90 -2.77 -6.51 -6.18
C PRO A 90 -4.16 -5.92 -5.90
N SER A 91 -4.45 -5.56 -4.64
CA SER A 91 -5.72 -4.90 -4.29
C SER A 91 -5.83 -3.51 -4.90
N ALA A 92 -4.71 -2.76 -5.00
CA ALA A 92 -4.69 -1.45 -5.65
C ALA A 92 -5.01 -1.56 -7.15
N LEU A 93 -4.42 -2.53 -7.84
CA LEU A 93 -4.69 -2.78 -9.26
C LEU A 93 -6.16 -3.17 -9.49
N GLY A 94 -6.75 -3.98 -8.60
CA GLY A 94 -8.17 -4.31 -8.65
C GLY A 94 -9.07 -3.08 -8.45
N ALA A 95 -8.76 -2.25 -7.46
CA ALA A 95 -9.49 -1.00 -7.21
C ALA A 95 -9.37 -0.02 -8.40
N MET A 96 -8.19 0.09 -9.00
CA MET A 96 -7.97 0.90 -10.21
C MET A 96 -8.83 0.44 -11.38
N ALA A 97 -8.99 -0.88 -11.58
CA ALA A 97 -9.83 -1.41 -12.64
C ALA A 97 -11.31 -0.97 -12.48
N ALA A 98 -11.85 -1.07 -11.26
CA ALA A 98 -13.20 -0.59 -10.96
C ALA A 98 -13.32 0.93 -11.14
N LEU A 99 -12.36 1.71 -10.64
CA LEU A 99 -12.33 3.16 -10.83
C LEU A 99 -12.29 3.56 -12.31
N GLN A 100 -11.55 2.81 -13.13
CA GLN A 100 -11.48 3.02 -14.58
C GLN A 100 -12.83 2.78 -15.26
N GLU A 101 -13.53 1.71 -14.90
CA GLU A 101 -14.87 1.40 -15.45
C GLU A 101 -15.90 2.50 -15.12
N HIS A 102 -15.76 3.13 -13.95
CA HIS A 102 -16.62 4.26 -13.54
C HIS A 102 -16.10 5.65 -14.00
N GLY A 103 -14.98 5.73 -14.72
CA GLY A 103 -14.40 7.00 -15.19
C GLY A 103 -13.86 7.90 -14.07
N LEU A 104 -13.41 7.30 -12.97
CA LEU A 104 -12.94 7.98 -11.75
C LEU A 104 -11.42 7.85 -11.53
N LEU A 105 -10.72 6.97 -12.25
CA LEU A 105 -9.32 6.68 -12.00
C LEU A 105 -8.42 7.93 -12.05
N GLU A 106 -8.60 8.81 -13.04
CA GLU A 106 -7.81 10.04 -13.19
C GLU A 106 -8.04 11.07 -12.07
N LYS A 107 -9.09 10.91 -11.27
CA LYS A 107 -9.50 11.83 -10.21
C LYS A 107 -9.29 11.29 -8.81
N THR A 108 -8.87 10.02 -8.71
CA THR A 108 -8.73 9.31 -7.44
C THR A 108 -7.28 8.92 -7.21
N ALA A 109 -6.69 9.36 -6.12
CA ALA A 109 -5.35 8.94 -5.72
C ALA A 109 -5.38 7.48 -5.24
N VAL A 110 -4.56 6.59 -5.81
CA VAL A 110 -4.53 5.17 -5.43
C VAL A 110 -3.18 4.83 -4.80
N TYR A 111 -3.23 4.25 -3.61
CA TYR A 111 -2.09 3.82 -2.81
C TYR A 111 -2.09 2.31 -2.61
N GLY A 112 -0.91 1.71 -2.76
CA GLY A 112 -0.66 0.29 -2.48
C GLY A 112 0.54 0.08 -1.57
N VAL A 113 0.86 -1.17 -1.34
CA VAL A 113 2.06 -1.62 -0.63
C VAL A 113 2.57 -2.85 -1.36
N ASP A 114 3.83 -2.98 -1.50
CA ASP A 114 4.75 -4.07 -1.89
C ASP A 114 5.86 -3.57 -2.82
N GLY A 115 5.59 -2.61 -3.72
CA GLY A 115 6.54 -2.19 -4.76
C GLY A 115 6.62 -3.18 -5.91
N ALA A 116 5.49 -3.80 -6.26
CA ALA A 116 5.42 -4.77 -7.36
C ALA A 116 5.76 -4.13 -8.72
N PRO A 117 6.32 -4.89 -9.67
CA PRO A 117 6.62 -4.39 -11.01
C PRO A 117 5.42 -3.72 -11.70
N GLU A 118 4.25 -4.32 -11.60
CA GLU A 118 3.01 -3.81 -12.18
C GLU A 118 2.60 -2.46 -11.55
N ALA A 119 2.71 -2.34 -10.23
CA ALA A 119 2.42 -1.08 -9.52
C ALA A 119 3.40 0.02 -9.93
N LYS A 120 4.70 -0.29 -10.03
CA LYS A 120 5.71 0.66 -10.52
C LYS A 120 5.43 1.13 -11.95
N SER A 121 4.98 0.22 -12.84
CA SER A 121 4.56 0.59 -14.19
C SER A 121 3.39 1.58 -14.16
N MET A 122 2.34 1.28 -13.39
CA MET A 122 1.18 2.18 -13.23
C MET A 122 1.56 3.53 -12.63
N ILE A 123 2.52 3.57 -11.68
CA ILE A 123 3.05 4.83 -11.13
C ILE A 123 3.82 5.60 -12.20
N SER A 124 4.67 4.92 -12.97
CA SER A 124 5.43 5.53 -14.07
C SER A 124 4.52 6.12 -15.15
N GLU A 125 3.39 5.51 -15.43
CA GLU A 125 2.37 6.00 -16.35
C GLU A 125 1.51 7.12 -15.73
N GLY A 126 1.52 7.27 -14.40
CA GLY A 126 0.71 8.25 -13.67
C GLY A 126 -0.71 7.79 -13.35
N ALA A 127 -1.03 6.50 -13.55
CA ALA A 127 -2.31 5.92 -13.25
C ALA A 127 -2.46 5.50 -11.77
N MET A 128 -1.35 5.16 -11.10
CA MET A 128 -1.28 4.90 -9.67
C MET A 128 -0.45 5.99 -8.98
N THR A 129 -0.86 6.40 -7.79
CA THR A 129 -0.22 7.50 -7.06
C THR A 129 1.10 7.07 -6.42
N ALA A 130 1.07 6.01 -5.62
CA ALA A 130 2.26 5.51 -4.93
C ALA A 130 2.09 4.09 -4.42
N THR A 131 3.22 3.42 -4.16
CA THR A 131 3.29 2.17 -3.40
C THR A 131 4.38 2.25 -2.33
N ALA A 132 4.11 1.76 -1.12
CA ALA A 132 5.12 1.59 -0.10
C ALA A 132 5.88 0.28 -0.36
N ALA A 133 7.05 0.39 -0.97
CA ALA A 133 7.81 -0.75 -1.44
C ALA A 133 8.51 -1.49 -0.31
N GLN A 134 8.33 -2.80 -0.26
CA GLN A 134 9.08 -3.72 0.59
C GLN A 134 10.40 -4.09 -0.08
N SER A 135 11.37 -4.56 0.71
CA SER A 135 12.65 -5.08 0.20
C SER A 135 12.77 -6.58 0.46
N PRO A 136 12.16 -7.45 -0.36
CA PRO A 136 12.22 -8.91 -0.17
C PRO A 136 13.64 -9.46 -0.28
N ILE A 137 14.50 -8.85 -1.10
CA ILE A 137 15.92 -9.23 -1.21
C ILE A 137 16.63 -8.98 0.13
N ARG A 138 16.46 -7.81 0.71
CA ARG A 138 17.04 -7.47 2.03
C ARG A 138 16.48 -8.35 3.14
N LEU A 139 15.18 -8.63 3.12
CA LEU A 139 14.56 -9.57 4.07
C LEU A 139 15.19 -10.96 3.97
N GLY A 140 15.40 -11.48 2.76
CA GLY A 140 16.06 -12.75 2.52
C GLY A 140 17.50 -12.75 3.04
N GLN A 141 18.27 -11.71 2.78
CA GLN A 141 19.66 -11.56 3.27
C GLN A 141 19.71 -11.55 4.81
N ILE A 142 18.89 -10.73 5.47
CA ILE A 142 18.82 -10.65 6.93
C ILE A 142 18.41 -12.00 7.52
N THR A 143 17.43 -12.68 6.92
CA THR A 143 16.97 -14.00 7.37
C THR A 143 18.12 -15.01 7.29
N ALA A 144 18.83 -15.07 6.18
CA ALA A 144 19.98 -15.97 6.03
C ALA A 144 21.08 -15.67 7.07
N GLN A 145 21.46 -14.40 7.23
CA GLN A 145 22.46 -13.98 8.22
C GLN A 145 22.04 -14.39 9.65
N THR A 146 20.77 -14.16 10.01
CA THR A 146 20.25 -14.54 11.32
C THR A 146 20.30 -16.06 11.56
N VAL A 147 19.95 -16.86 10.54
CA VAL A 147 20.03 -18.32 10.61
C VAL A 147 21.48 -18.78 10.84
N TYR A 148 22.45 -18.21 10.11
CA TYR A 148 23.86 -18.52 10.32
C TYR A 148 24.35 -18.13 11.72
N ALA A 149 23.97 -16.96 12.23
CA ALA A 149 24.32 -16.55 13.59
C ALA A 149 23.78 -17.56 14.64
N ILE A 150 22.52 -17.99 14.48
CA ILE A 150 21.90 -19.00 15.37
C ILE A 150 22.69 -20.33 15.32
N LEU A 151 23.01 -20.81 14.12
CA LEU A 151 23.72 -22.08 13.96
C LEU A 151 25.14 -22.04 14.54
N ASN A 152 25.79 -20.89 14.51
CA ASN A 152 27.13 -20.66 15.08
C ASN A 152 27.11 -20.37 16.59
N GLY A 153 25.94 -20.25 17.23
CA GLY A 153 25.82 -19.85 18.63
C GLY A 153 26.16 -18.39 18.92
N GLU A 154 26.07 -17.53 17.90
CA GLU A 154 26.31 -16.10 17.98
C GLU A 154 25.05 -15.35 18.48
N ASN A 155 25.25 -14.13 18.98
CA ASN A 155 24.13 -13.26 19.37
C ASN A 155 23.38 -12.81 18.13
N TYR A 156 22.05 -12.77 18.19
CA TYR A 156 21.18 -12.27 17.14
C TYR A 156 20.02 -11.45 17.71
N GLU A 157 19.50 -10.54 16.90
CA GLU A 157 18.28 -9.79 17.22
C GLU A 157 17.06 -10.67 16.96
N LYS A 158 16.14 -10.76 17.94
CA LYS A 158 14.92 -11.58 17.83
C LYS A 158 13.88 -10.95 16.93
N GLU A 159 13.85 -9.61 16.86
CA GLU A 159 12.92 -8.84 16.07
C GLU A 159 13.70 -7.82 15.24
N ILE A 160 13.63 -7.96 13.92
CA ILE A 160 14.26 -7.06 12.98
C ILE A 160 13.18 -6.49 12.07
N THR A 161 13.03 -5.17 12.08
CA THR A 161 12.12 -4.45 11.21
C THR A 161 12.88 -3.85 10.04
N VAL A 162 12.49 -4.21 8.82
CA VAL A 162 13.07 -3.66 7.59
C VAL A 162 12.20 -2.49 7.13
N PRO A 163 12.76 -1.28 7.02
CA PRO A 163 12.00 -0.12 6.58
C PRO A 163 11.48 -0.31 5.15
N VAL A 164 10.39 0.38 4.85
CA VAL A 164 9.81 0.48 3.50
C VAL A 164 10.11 1.85 2.91
N GLU A 165 10.12 1.93 1.60
CA GLU A 165 10.30 3.18 0.85
C GLU A 165 9.04 3.51 0.06
N LEU A 166 8.65 4.77 0.02
CA LEU A 166 7.53 5.18 -0.81
C LEU A 166 8.00 5.43 -2.24
N VAL A 167 7.45 4.66 -3.17
CA VAL A 167 7.68 4.84 -4.61
C VAL A 167 6.55 5.69 -5.16
N THR A 168 6.93 6.81 -5.78
CA THR A 168 6.03 7.79 -6.40
C THR A 168 6.49 8.09 -7.82
N LYS A 169 5.73 8.89 -8.54
CA LYS A 169 6.09 9.36 -9.89
C LYS A 169 7.48 10.02 -9.93
N ASP A 170 7.86 10.71 -8.86
CA ASP A 170 9.12 11.49 -8.81
C ASP A 170 10.36 10.60 -8.71
N ASN A 171 10.24 9.40 -8.10
CA ASN A 171 11.39 8.54 -7.83
C ASN A 171 11.32 7.16 -8.50
N VAL A 172 10.21 6.78 -9.10
CA VAL A 172 10.00 5.43 -9.68
C VAL A 172 11.06 5.03 -10.70
N ASN A 173 11.61 5.98 -11.44
CA ASN A 173 12.67 5.72 -12.42
C ASN A 173 14.01 5.32 -11.79
N GLY A 174 14.18 5.45 -10.47
CA GLY A 174 15.33 4.97 -9.72
C GLY A 174 15.26 3.49 -9.31
N TYR A 175 14.13 2.83 -9.57
CA TYR A 175 13.91 1.43 -9.21
C TYR A 175 13.99 0.51 -10.43
N ASP A 176 14.30 -0.77 -10.18
CA ASP A 176 14.15 -1.79 -11.22
C ASP A 176 12.65 -1.99 -11.52
N MET A 177 12.24 -1.64 -12.73
CA MET A 177 10.83 -1.71 -13.16
C MET A 177 10.32 -3.14 -13.30
N ASN A 178 11.21 -4.13 -13.46
CA ASN A 178 10.87 -5.53 -13.71
C ASN A 178 11.20 -6.44 -12.51
N GLY A 179 11.85 -5.92 -11.49
CA GLY A 179 12.33 -6.67 -10.35
C GLY A 179 11.81 -6.15 -9.01
N TRP A 180 12.29 -6.77 -7.94
CA TRP A 180 12.07 -6.35 -6.56
C TRP A 180 13.30 -5.61 -6.04
N GLN A 181 13.12 -4.71 -5.07
CA GLN A 181 14.18 -3.95 -4.38
C GLN A 181 14.61 -4.57 -3.07
#